data_c5ff7604fe36800b8da28d8532332e78
#
_entry.id   c5ff7604fe36800b8da28d8532332e78
#
_cell.length_a   1.000
_cell.length_b   1.000
_cell.length_c   1.000
_cell.angle_alpha   90.00
_cell.angle_beta   90.00
_cell.angle_gamma   90.00
#
_symmetry.space_group_name_H-M   'P 1'
#
loop_
_entity.id
_entity.type
_entity.pdbx_description
1 polymer ?
#
loop_
_entity_poly.entity_id
_entity_poly.type
_entity_poly.pdbx_seq_one_letter_code
_entity_poly.pdbx_strand_id
1 'polypeptide(L)'
;MPESPTAFTREQGRALVRAVFAIFFVNGVMMGAWGGSLPGLRERVGTDAGGIGAVLLVTGASAIVSMQIGGRVSDRITPRLPSLVSGVAMAAAVGLLAFVPNYVALVLAGALIGASNGTMDVAMNALGIDAEKASGIPAMSRFHAFFSLGGFVGAVIVVAFARLQDDADPRSALIVIAVAALLALAALLARTPKAPHDDAGAQETDEADVSASTKATGIPPQAWLLGVMALFFGFTEGTAIDWASIHVTDVAKVDAGTGAAGLVAVSATMVAIRLVGDALVRRYGRVAVVRFGAPVAVAGFAVTVVASSLPVILAGWLLVGLGVGMIAPQIYAIAGHIGGGRVLAIVTGFGYTAFLAGPGVIGYLSSHFDIQRAMLLPLVAGLLLTALTFTPALRDPQDERVGA
;
A
#
# COMPACT_ATOMS: atom_id res chain seq x y z
N MET A 1 -43.83 0.29 -4.81
CA MET A 1 -43.12 -0.97 -5.01
C MET A 1 -42.45 -1.31 -3.71
N PRO A 2 -42.63 -2.45 -3.07
CA PRO A 2 -41.87 -2.86 -1.92
C PRO A 2 -40.41 -3.00 -2.35
N GLU A 3 -39.50 -2.33 -1.63
CA GLU A 3 -38.06 -2.46 -1.80
C GLU A 3 -37.71 -3.95 -1.69
N SER A 4 -36.88 -4.45 -2.61
CA SER A 4 -36.41 -5.84 -2.56
C SER A 4 -35.66 -6.07 -1.24
N PRO A 5 -35.88 -7.19 -0.53
CA PRO A 5 -35.28 -7.46 0.78
C PRO A 5 -33.77 -7.66 0.76
N THR A 6 -33.11 -7.42 -0.35
CA THR A 6 -31.68 -7.69 -0.62
C THR A 6 -30.75 -6.48 -0.47
N ALA A 7 -31.25 -5.27 -0.22
CA ALA A 7 -30.42 -4.07 -0.09
C ALA A 7 -30.18 -3.67 1.38
N PHE A 8 -28.93 -3.24 1.70
CA PHE A 8 -28.63 -2.60 2.97
C PHE A 8 -29.50 -1.36 3.19
N THR A 9 -30.03 -1.17 4.40
CA THR A 9 -30.62 0.12 4.76
C THR A 9 -29.54 1.21 4.78
N ARG A 10 -29.94 2.49 4.63
CA ARG A 10 -28.99 3.61 4.69
C ARG A 10 -28.22 3.66 6.02
N GLU A 11 -28.83 3.24 7.11
CA GLU A 11 -28.18 3.16 8.41
C GLU A 11 -27.12 2.06 8.45
N GLN A 12 -27.44 0.89 7.94
CA GLN A 12 -26.48 -0.22 7.77
C GLN A 12 -25.34 0.18 6.84
N GLY A 13 -25.59 0.89 5.74
CA GLY A 13 -24.58 1.44 4.85
C GLY A 13 -23.60 2.37 5.56
N ARG A 14 -24.11 3.30 6.41
CA ARG A 14 -23.25 4.18 7.21
C ARG A 14 -22.45 3.41 8.28
N ALA A 15 -23.02 2.37 8.87
CA ALA A 15 -22.32 1.50 9.81
C ALA A 15 -21.20 0.72 9.10
N LEU A 16 -21.46 0.24 7.90
CA LEU A 16 -20.48 -0.45 7.06
C LEU A 16 -19.32 0.47 6.68
N VAL A 17 -19.59 1.72 6.26
CA VAL A 17 -18.54 2.72 5.98
C VAL A 17 -17.62 2.92 7.19
N ARG A 18 -18.17 3.04 8.40
CA ARG A 18 -17.36 3.17 9.63
C ARG A 18 -16.51 1.92 9.90
N ALA A 19 -17.06 0.74 9.68
CA ALA A 19 -16.33 -0.52 9.83
C ALA A 19 -15.17 -0.62 8.82
N VAL A 20 -15.41 -0.25 7.57
CA VAL A 20 -14.37 -0.25 6.52
C VAL A 20 -13.23 0.72 6.86
N PHE A 21 -13.53 1.93 7.35
CA PHE A 21 -12.48 2.84 7.86
C PHE A 21 -11.59 2.16 8.92
N ALA A 22 -12.20 1.48 9.88
CA ALA A 22 -11.45 0.80 10.93
C ALA A 22 -10.65 -0.39 10.38
N ILE A 23 -11.18 -1.15 9.42
CA ILE A 23 -10.47 -2.27 8.77
C ILE A 23 -9.22 -1.76 8.04
N PHE A 24 -9.34 -0.70 7.22
CA PHE A 24 -8.21 -0.09 6.53
C PHE A 24 -7.17 0.46 7.51
N PHE A 25 -7.60 1.10 8.58
CA PHE A 25 -6.70 1.62 9.61
C PHE A 25 -5.95 0.49 10.32
N VAL A 26 -6.62 -0.58 10.75
CA VAL A 26 -5.99 -1.73 11.43
C VAL A 26 -5.01 -2.44 10.49
N ASN A 27 -5.37 -2.62 9.22
CA ASN A 27 -4.45 -3.16 8.23
C ASN A 27 -3.19 -2.28 8.09
N GLY A 28 -3.39 -0.96 7.98
CA GLY A 28 -2.30 0.00 7.95
C GLY A 28 -1.38 -0.11 9.16
N VAL A 29 -1.93 -0.17 10.38
CA VAL A 29 -1.12 -0.33 11.63
C VAL A 29 -0.24 -1.58 11.57
N MET A 30 -0.79 -2.70 11.13
CA MET A 30 -0.04 -3.96 10.99
C MET A 30 1.08 -3.85 9.94
N MET A 31 0.81 -3.22 8.79
CA MET A 31 1.82 -2.99 7.75
C MET A 31 2.92 -2.02 8.20
N GLY A 32 2.55 -0.94 8.90
CA GLY A 32 3.52 -0.02 9.49
C GLY A 32 4.39 -0.67 10.56
N ALA A 33 3.82 -1.56 11.37
CA ALA A 33 4.58 -2.35 12.34
C ALA A 33 5.55 -3.31 11.63
N TRP A 34 5.12 -3.99 10.58
CA TRP A 34 5.97 -4.84 9.76
C TRP A 34 7.19 -4.07 9.21
N GLY A 35 6.95 -2.99 8.45
CA GLY A 35 8.02 -2.20 7.83
C GLY A 35 8.95 -1.53 8.86
N GLY A 36 8.39 -1.00 9.96
CA GLY A 36 9.16 -0.39 11.03
C GLY A 36 10.01 -1.40 11.82
N SER A 37 9.61 -2.67 11.86
CA SER A 37 10.32 -3.73 12.60
C SER A 37 11.44 -4.40 11.79
N LEU A 38 11.52 -4.19 10.48
CA LEU A 38 12.49 -4.88 9.61
C LEU A 38 13.95 -4.75 10.07
N PRO A 39 14.45 -3.58 10.51
CA PRO A 39 15.82 -3.49 11.02
C PRO A 39 16.07 -4.39 12.25
N GLY A 40 15.19 -4.35 13.26
CA GLY A 40 15.33 -5.17 14.45
C GLY A 40 15.15 -6.67 14.19
N LEU A 41 14.25 -7.04 13.28
CA LEU A 41 14.09 -8.43 12.84
C LEU A 41 15.34 -8.93 12.09
N ARG A 42 15.94 -8.08 11.23
CA ARG A 42 17.20 -8.37 10.53
C ARG A 42 18.33 -8.67 11.53
N GLU A 43 18.50 -7.83 12.53
CA GLU A 43 19.49 -8.01 13.59
C GLU A 43 19.25 -9.30 14.37
N ARG A 44 17.99 -9.55 14.80
CA ARG A 44 17.62 -10.74 15.58
C ARG A 44 17.95 -12.05 14.88
N VAL A 45 17.67 -12.15 13.57
CA VAL A 45 17.91 -13.40 12.82
C VAL A 45 19.32 -13.47 12.21
N GLY A 46 20.13 -12.42 12.36
CA GLY A 46 21.51 -12.38 11.88
C GLY A 46 21.63 -12.41 10.37
N THR A 47 20.75 -11.72 9.64
CA THR A 47 20.78 -11.67 8.16
C THR A 47 21.23 -10.29 7.66
N ASP A 48 21.53 -10.21 6.37
CA ASP A 48 21.90 -8.96 5.69
C ASP A 48 20.71 -8.33 4.94
N ALA A 49 20.97 -7.25 4.20
CA ALA A 49 19.97 -6.59 3.38
C ALA A 49 19.47 -7.50 2.24
N GLY A 50 20.32 -8.36 1.68
CA GLY A 50 19.94 -9.34 0.67
C GLY A 50 18.92 -10.35 1.21
N GLY A 51 19.15 -10.85 2.42
CA GLY A 51 18.20 -11.73 3.12
C GLY A 51 16.86 -11.06 3.38
N ILE A 52 16.84 -9.80 3.82
CA ILE A 52 15.60 -9.06 3.96
C ILE A 52 14.91 -8.85 2.60
N GLY A 53 15.67 -8.55 1.54
CA GLY A 53 15.14 -8.46 0.18
C GLY A 53 14.44 -9.75 -0.27
N ALA A 54 15.02 -10.92 0.06
CA ALA A 54 14.39 -12.21 -0.23
C ALA A 54 13.11 -12.44 0.61
N VAL A 55 13.10 -12.05 1.89
CA VAL A 55 11.88 -12.10 2.73
C VAL A 55 10.77 -11.24 2.12
N LEU A 56 11.07 -10.00 1.74
CA LEU A 56 10.11 -9.10 1.12
C LEU A 56 9.61 -9.61 -0.24
N LEU A 57 10.50 -10.22 -1.04
CA LEU A 57 10.11 -10.85 -2.32
C LEU A 57 9.12 -12.01 -2.09
N VAL A 58 9.38 -12.87 -1.10
CA VAL A 58 8.46 -13.96 -0.73
C VAL A 58 7.14 -13.40 -0.20
N THR A 59 7.19 -12.35 0.61
CA THR A 59 5.99 -11.65 1.12
C THR A 59 5.15 -11.12 -0.05
N GLY A 60 5.76 -10.42 -1.00
CA GLY A 60 5.07 -9.89 -2.18
C GLY A 60 4.50 -10.98 -3.08
N ALA A 61 5.28 -12.04 -3.35
CA ALA A 61 4.81 -13.17 -4.15
C ALA A 61 3.60 -13.87 -3.50
N SER A 62 3.66 -14.09 -2.19
CA SER A 62 2.55 -14.68 -1.43
C SER A 62 1.31 -13.78 -1.45
N ALA A 63 1.49 -12.46 -1.39
CA ALA A 63 0.39 -11.49 -1.50
C ALA A 63 -0.29 -11.61 -2.88
N ILE A 64 0.47 -11.60 -3.97
CA ILE A 64 -0.09 -11.69 -5.33
C ILE A 64 -0.89 -12.99 -5.54
N VAL A 65 -0.33 -14.12 -5.08
CA VAL A 65 -1.04 -15.40 -5.17
C VAL A 65 -2.33 -15.39 -4.35
N SER A 66 -2.26 -14.87 -3.12
CA SER A 66 -3.42 -14.83 -2.24
C SER A 66 -4.49 -13.83 -2.68
N MET A 67 -4.13 -12.72 -3.33
CA MET A 67 -5.08 -11.79 -3.96
C MET A 67 -5.96 -12.49 -4.99
N GLN A 68 -5.39 -13.36 -5.81
CA GLN A 68 -6.15 -14.12 -6.83
C GLN A 68 -7.14 -15.12 -6.18
N ILE A 69 -6.71 -15.76 -5.09
CA ILE A 69 -7.54 -16.69 -4.33
C ILE A 69 -8.61 -15.92 -3.55
N GLY A 70 -8.20 -14.88 -2.84
CA GLY A 70 -9.07 -14.03 -2.02
C GLY A 70 -10.17 -13.34 -2.82
N GLY A 71 -9.85 -12.87 -4.04
CA GLY A 71 -10.84 -12.33 -4.97
C GLY A 71 -11.94 -13.36 -5.29
N ARG A 72 -11.55 -14.55 -5.76
CA ARG A 72 -12.52 -15.63 -6.07
C ARG A 72 -13.33 -16.07 -4.86
N VAL A 73 -12.75 -16.05 -3.67
CA VAL A 73 -13.47 -16.37 -2.43
C VAL A 73 -14.46 -15.24 -2.09
N SER A 74 -14.05 -13.98 -2.21
CA SER A 74 -14.90 -12.81 -1.97
C SER A 74 -16.08 -12.74 -2.93
N ASP A 75 -15.92 -13.20 -4.18
CA ASP A 75 -16.99 -13.27 -5.18
C ASP A 75 -18.04 -14.37 -4.86
N ARG A 76 -17.61 -15.45 -4.19
CA ARG A 76 -18.49 -16.58 -3.83
C ARG A 76 -19.20 -16.41 -2.48
N ILE A 77 -18.58 -15.69 -1.57
CA ILE A 77 -19.10 -15.35 -0.26
C ILE A 77 -19.01 -13.85 -0.08
N THR A 78 -19.64 -13.27 0.92
CA THR A 78 -19.57 -11.82 1.12
C THR A 78 -18.14 -11.36 1.43
N PRO A 79 -17.66 -10.20 0.93
CA PRO A 79 -16.29 -9.69 1.18
C PRO A 79 -15.98 -9.43 2.66
N ARG A 80 -17.00 -9.29 3.50
CA ARG A 80 -16.90 -9.09 4.95
C ARG A 80 -16.09 -10.19 5.62
N LEU A 81 -16.41 -11.45 5.38
CA LEU A 81 -15.78 -12.57 6.08
C LEU A 81 -14.30 -12.76 5.66
N PRO A 82 -13.95 -12.81 4.37
CA PRO A 82 -12.55 -12.86 3.94
C PRO A 82 -11.72 -11.68 4.48
N SER A 83 -12.25 -10.46 4.49
CA SER A 83 -11.56 -9.28 5.01
C SER A 83 -11.21 -9.42 6.50
N LEU A 84 -12.15 -9.87 7.33
CA LEU A 84 -11.94 -9.99 8.78
C LEU A 84 -11.09 -11.22 9.15
N VAL A 85 -11.30 -12.36 8.48
CA VAL A 85 -10.53 -13.59 8.74
C VAL A 85 -9.08 -13.41 8.33
N SER A 86 -8.82 -12.84 7.15
CA SER A 86 -7.45 -12.55 6.73
C SER A 86 -6.80 -11.48 7.61
N GLY A 87 -7.56 -10.50 8.11
CA GLY A 87 -7.08 -9.56 9.12
C GLY A 87 -6.63 -10.24 10.42
N VAL A 88 -7.41 -11.20 10.93
CA VAL A 88 -7.03 -12.01 12.10
C VAL A 88 -5.77 -12.83 11.81
N ALA A 89 -5.68 -13.47 10.64
CA ALA A 89 -4.48 -14.21 10.24
C ALA A 89 -3.25 -13.30 10.17
N MET A 90 -3.41 -12.08 9.63
CA MET A 90 -2.34 -11.09 9.58
C MET A 90 -1.92 -10.61 10.97
N ALA A 91 -2.87 -10.34 11.88
CA ALA A 91 -2.56 -9.97 13.25
C ALA A 91 -1.81 -11.09 13.99
N ALA A 92 -2.19 -12.35 13.78
CA ALA A 92 -1.47 -13.51 14.30
C ALA A 92 -0.04 -13.58 13.70
N ALA A 93 0.12 -13.35 12.39
CA ALA A 93 1.41 -13.35 11.73
C ALA A 93 2.34 -12.24 12.28
N VAL A 94 1.81 -11.03 12.50
CA VAL A 94 2.54 -9.92 13.15
C VAL A 94 2.95 -10.31 14.58
N GLY A 95 2.07 -10.97 15.33
CA GLY A 95 2.40 -11.47 16.66
C GLY A 95 3.50 -12.56 16.63
N LEU A 96 3.48 -13.45 15.64
CA LEU A 96 4.51 -14.47 15.46
C LEU A 96 5.89 -13.89 15.20
N LEU A 97 5.99 -12.72 14.54
CA LEU A 97 7.28 -12.03 14.34
C LEU A 97 8.00 -11.73 15.66
N ALA A 98 7.26 -11.52 16.76
CA ALA A 98 7.83 -11.32 18.08
C ALA A 98 8.67 -12.52 18.57
N PHE A 99 8.46 -13.69 18.01
CA PHE A 99 9.04 -14.96 18.46
C PHE A 99 9.88 -15.66 17.40
N VAL A 100 10.14 -15.05 16.23
CA VAL A 100 10.97 -15.67 15.18
C VAL A 100 12.39 -15.95 15.70
N PRO A 101 12.85 -17.22 15.68
CA PRO A 101 14.15 -17.58 16.22
C PRO A 101 15.29 -17.55 15.19
N ASN A 102 14.98 -17.53 13.89
CA ASN A 102 15.95 -17.64 12.80
C ASN A 102 15.38 -17.15 11.47
N TYR A 103 16.24 -17.11 10.48
CA TYR A 103 15.92 -16.60 9.13
C TYR A 103 14.77 -17.37 8.45
N VAL A 104 14.73 -18.70 8.54
CA VAL A 104 13.67 -19.52 7.92
C VAL A 104 12.30 -19.17 8.51
N ALA A 105 12.23 -19.02 9.84
CA ALA A 105 11.01 -18.61 10.53
C ALA A 105 10.57 -17.20 10.09
N LEU A 106 11.50 -16.27 9.84
CA LEU A 106 11.20 -14.93 9.31
C LEU A 106 10.63 -15.00 7.89
N VAL A 107 11.21 -15.83 7.01
CA VAL A 107 10.69 -16.04 5.64
C VAL A 107 9.26 -16.59 5.68
N LEU A 108 8.98 -17.59 6.53
CA LEU A 108 7.65 -18.18 6.67
C LEU A 108 6.64 -17.19 7.25
N ALA A 109 7.04 -16.41 8.24
CA ALA A 109 6.20 -15.34 8.79
C ALA A 109 5.91 -14.25 7.75
N GLY A 110 6.92 -13.85 6.96
CA GLY A 110 6.76 -12.94 5.83
C GLY A 110 5.79 -13.47 4.78
N ALA A 111 5.89 -14.75 4.41
CA ALA A 111 4.94 -15.40 3.51
C ALA A 111 3.50 -15.35 4.05
N LEU A 112 3.32 -15.60 5.35
CA LEU A 112 2.02 -15.55 6.01
C LEU A 112 1.45 -14.12 6.06
N ILE A 113 2.30 -13.12 6.34
CA ILE A 113 1.92 -11.69 6.26
C ILE A 113 1.48 -11.35 4.85
N GLY A 114 2.27 -11.71 3.83
CA GLY A 114 1.93 -11.45 2.44
C GLY A 114 0.60 -12.09 2.03
N ALA A 115 0.43 -13.37 2.32
CA ALA A 115 -0.80 -14.10 1.99
C ALA A 115 -2.03 -13.52 2.69
N SER A 116 -1.89 -13.17 3.97
CA SER A 116 -2.98 -12.56 4.75
C SER A 116 -3.31 -11.16 4.25
N ASN A 117 -2.27 -10.33 4.02
CA ASN A 117 -2.45 -8.96 3.54
C ASN A 117 -3.05 -8.94 2.13
N GLY A 118 -2.59 -9.78 1.20
CA GLY A 118 -3.13 -9.82 -0.16
C GLY A 118 -4.62 -10.19 -0.20
N THR A 119 -5.02 -11.20 0.57
CA THR A 119 -6.44 -11.55 0.72
C THR A 119 -7.23 -10.42 1.36
N MET A 120 -6.70 -9.81 2.42
CA MET A 120 -7.35 -8.70 3.12
C MET A 120 -7.52 -7.48 2.21
N ASP A 121 -6.50 -7.15 1.42
CA ASP A 121 -6.52 -5.99 0.53
C ASP A 121 -7.66 -6.10 -0.50
N VAL A 122 -7.76 -7.22 -1.20
CA VAL A 122 -8.86 -7.44 -2.17
C VAL A 122 -10.22 -7.41 -1.48
N ALA A 123 -10.36 -8.11 -0.36
CA ALA A 123 -11.65 -8.23 0.33
C ALA A 123 -12.09 -6.91 0.98
N MET A 124 -11.18 -6.14 1.61
CA MET A 124 -11.55 -4.86 2.21
C MET A 124 -11.89 -3.80 1.17
N ASN A 125 -11.23 -3.82 -0.01
CA ASN A 125 -11.59 -2.94 -1.12
C ASN A 125 -12.96 -3.28 -1.69
N ALA A 126 -13.28 -4.56 -1.89
CA ALA A 126 -14.61 -5.01 -2.30
C ALA A 126 -15.68 -4.59 -1.27
N LEU A 127 -15.41 -4.80 0.02
CA LEU A 127 -16.30 -4.35 1.09
C LEU A 127 -16.48 -2.81 1.11
N GLY A 128 -15.43 -2.07 0.74
CA GLY A 128 -15.47 -0.61 0.57
C GLY A 128 -16.42 -0.18 -0.54
N ILE A 129 -16.40 -0.87 -1.67
CA ILE A 129 -17.32 -0.64 -2.79
C ILE A 129 -18.77 -0.89 -2.36
N ASP A 130 -19.01 -1.99 -1.64
CA ASP A 130 -20.34 -2.31 -1.11
C ASP A 130 -20.82 -1.24 -0.11
N ALA A 131 -19.91 -0.74 0.74
CA ALA A 131 -20.21 0.35 1.68
C ALA A 131 -20.56 1.67 0.96
N GLU A 132 -19.86 2.03 -0.12
CA GLU A 132 -20.19 3.19 -0.95
C GLU A 132 -21.55 3.04 -1.62
N LYS A 133 -21.84 1.89 -2.24
CA LYS A 133 -23.13 1.61 -2.88
C LYS A 133 -24.26 1.68 -1.86
N ALA A 134 -24.10 1.06 -0.70
CA ALA A 134 -25.12 1.01 0.34
C ALA A 134 -25.41 2.36 1.00
N SER A 135 -24.37 3.19 1.20
CA SER A 135 -24.49 4.50 1.87
C SER A 135 -24.77 5.65 0.92
N GLY A 136 -24.44 5.52 -0.36
CA GLY A 136 -24.41 6.60 -1.34
C GLY A 136 -23.28 7.62 -1.10
N ILE A 137 -22.29 7.30 -0.26
CA ILE A 137 -21.21 8.22 0.13
C ILE A 137 -19.88 7.75 -0.48
N PRO A 138 -19.30 8.46 -1.44
CA PRO A 138 -17.95 8.16 -1.93
C PRO A 138 -16.93 8.24 -0.80
N ALA A 139 -16.17 7.17 -0.55
CA ALA A 139 -15.26 7.08 0.58
C ALA A 139 -13.95 6.34 0.28
N MET A 140 -13.78 5.74 -0.90
CA MET A 140 -12.62 4.90 -1.24
C MET A 140 -11.29 5.61 -1.00
N SER A 141 -11.14 6.83 -1.50
CA SER A 141 -9.93 7.63 -1.30
C SER A 141 -9.62 7.86 0.20
N ARG A 142 -10.68 8.07 1.00
CA ARG A 142 -10.56 8.25 2.46
C ARG A 142 -10.22 6.95 3.18
N PHE A 143 -10.71 5.80 2.70
CA PHE A 143 -10.30 4.49 3.23
C PHE A 143 -8.80 4.29 3.10
N HIS A 144 -8.23 4.57 1.92
CA HIS A 144 -6.79 4.51 1.69
C HIS A 144 -5.99 5.55 2.50
N ALA A 145 -6.56 6.72 2.78
CA ALA A 145 -5.95 7.68 3.69
C ALA A 145 -5.88 7.13 5.13
N PHE A 146 -6.91 6.41 5.59
CA PHE A 146 -6.90 5.74 6.90
C PHE A 146 -5.91 4.57 6.96
N PHE A 147 -5.73 3.83 5.86
CA PHE A 147 -4.64 2.86 5.74
C PHE A 147 -3.27 3.53 5.94
N SER A 148 -3.02 4.63 5.24
CA SER A 148 -1.75 5.38 5.37
C SER A 148 -1.54 5.92 6.79
N LEU A 149 -2.61 6.44 7.42
CA LEU A 149 -2.59 6.88 8.82
C LEU A 149 -2.28 5.71 9.76
N GLY A 150 -2.87 4.54 9.52
CA GLY A 150 -2.55 3.32 10.24
C GLY A 150 -1.08 2.95 10.10
N GLY A 151 -0.53 2.97 8.89
CA GLY A 151 0.88 2.71 8.63
C GLY A 151 1.81 3.64 9.40
N PHE A 152 1.50 4.94 9.40
CA PHE A 152 2.20 5.91 10.23
C PHE A 152 2.14 5.56 11.73
N VAL A 153 0.94 5.27 12.25
CA VAL A 153 0.74 4.92 13.68
C VAL A 153 1.49 3.64 14.03
N GLY A 154 1.45 2.60 13.20
CA GLY A 154 2.17 1.36 13.42
C GLY A 154 3.69 1.57 13.52
N ALA A 155 4.26 2.34 12.60
CA ALA A 155 5.67 2.68 12.63
C ALA A 155 6.05 3.53 13.87
N VAL A 156 5.20 4.50 14.24
CA VAL A 156 5.40 5.32 15.46
C VAL A 156 5.39 4.45 16.71
N ILE A 157 4.49 3.47 16.81
CA ILE A 157 4.46 2.54 17.96
C ILE A 157 5.78 1.78 18.07
N VAL A 158 6.35 1.29 16.96
CA VAL A 158 7.64 0.59 16.99
C VAL A 158 8.75 1.52 17.52
N VAL A 159 8.84 2.75 17.02
CA VAL A 159 9.81 3.76 17.50
C VAL A 159 9.60 4.07 18.99
N ALA A 160 8.34 4.27 19.39
CA ALA A 160 8.01 4.62 20.77
C ALA A 160 8.41 3.50 21.75
N PHE A 161 8.14 2.24 21.42
CA PHE A 161 8.54 1.12 22.27
C PHE A 161 10.05 0.98 22.37
N ALA A 162 10.79 1.12 21.25
CA ALA A 162 12.24 1.11 21.28
C ALA A 162 12.80 2.19 22.21
N ARG A 163 12.25 3.39 22.19
CA ARG A 163 12.66 4.49 23.07
C ARG A 163 12.27 4.31 24.53
N LEU A 164 11.07 3.78 24.80
CA LEU A 164 10.59 3.59 26.18
C LEU A 164 11.29 2.43 26.90
N GLN A 165 11.75 1.43 26.18
CA GLN A 165 12.40 0.25 26.74
C GLN A 165 13.93 0.30 26.66
N ASP A 166 14.47 1.32 25.97
CA ASP A 166 15.90 1.41 25.62
C ASP A 166 16.40 0.11 24.95
N ASP A 167 15.54 -0.49 24.11
CA ASP A 167 15.75 -1.75 23.43
C ASP A 167 15.25 -1.65 22.00
N ALA A 168 16.11 -1.92 21.04
CA ALA A 168 15.81 -1.90 19.61
C ALA A 168 15.02 -3.16 19.13
N ASP A 169 14.84 -4.17 19.98
CA ASP A 169 14.06 -5.36 19.67
C ASP A 169 12.57 -5.01 19.55
N PRO A 170 11.93 -5.18 18.37
CA PRO A 170 10.54 -4.79 18.16
C PRO A 170 9.51 -5.72 18.85
N ARG A 171 9.95 -6.72 19.62
CA ARG A 171 9.10 -7.77 20.21
C ARG A 171 7.88 -7.20 20.93
N SER A 172 8.09 -6.28 21.84
CA SER A 172 7.01 -5.73 22.68
C SER A 172 6.01 -4.94 21.85
N ALA A 173 6.48 -4.13 20.89
CA ALA A 173 5.63 -3.39 19.98
C ALA A 173 4.78 -4.34 19.11
N LEU A 174 5.38 -5.39 18.55
CA LEU A 174 4.69 -6.39 17.74
C LEU A 174 3.61 -7.13 18.52
N ILE A 175 3.87 -7.52 19.77
CA ILE A 175 2.88 -8.18 20.65
C ILE A 175 1.70 -7.23 20.91
N VAL A 176 1.98 -5.99 21.31
CA VAL A 176 0.93 -5.01 21.64
C VAL A 176 0.08 -4.71 20.42
N ILE A 177 0.70 -4.51 19.24
CA ILE A 177 -0.02 -4.27 17.99
C ILE A 177 -0.85 -5.48 17.59
N ALA A 178 -0.31 -6.70 17.68
CA ALA A 178 -1.04 -7.92 17.35
C ALA A 178 -2.27 -8.11 18.25
N VAL A 179 -2.12 -7.93 19.56
CA VAL A 179 -3.23 -8.04 20.53
C VAL A 179 -4.27 -6.96 20.26
N ALA A 180 -3.86 -5.70 20.06
CA ALA A 180 -4.78 -4.61 19.76
C ALA A 180 -5.53 -4.84 18.46
N ALA A 181 -4.85 -5.31 17.41
CA ALA A 181 -5.46 -5.65 16.11
C ALA A 181 -6.47 -6.80 16.26
N LEU A 182 -6.13 -7.87 16.98
CA LEU A 182 -7.05 -9.00 17.25
C LEU A 182 -8.31 -8.54 17.98
N LEU A 183 -8.17 -7.70 19.00
CA LEU A 183 -9.32 -7.17 19.75
C LEU A 183 -10.18 -6.25 18.85
N ALA A 184 -9.55 -5.40 18.06
CA ALA A 184 -10.26 -4.53 17.12
C ALA A 184 -11.01 -5.34 16.06
N LEU A 185 -10.36 -6.36 15.46
CA LEU A 185 -10.97 -7.23 14.46
C LEU A 185 -12.10 -8.09 15.03
N ALA A 186 -11.97 -8.58 16.26
CA ALA A 186 -13.04 -9.30 16.97
C ALA A 186 -14.25 -8.37 17.21
N ALA A 187 -14.01 -7.14 17.64
CA ALA A 187 -15.07 -6.14 17.79
C ALA A 187 -15.74 -5.78 16.43
N LEU A 188 -14.94 -5.68 15.36
CA LEU A 188 -15.44 -5.43 14.01
C LEU A 188 -16.26 -6.60 13.48
N LEU A 189 -15.84 -7.86 13.76
CA LEU A 189 -16.61 -9.04 13.39
C LEU A 189 -18.01 -9.03 14.01
N ALA A 190 -18.12 -8.57 15.26
CA ALA A 190 -19.40 -8.49 15.96
C ALA A 190 -20.28 -7.32 15.48
N ARG A 191 -19.69 -6.21 15.01
CA ARG A 191 -20.38 -4.94 14.71
C ARG A 191 -20.58 -4.63 13.24
N THR A 192 -19.79 -5.24 12.34
CA THR A 192 -19.93 -5.02 10.90
C THR A 192 -21.24 -5.65 10.41
N PRO A 193 -22.14 -4.90 9.76
CA PRO A 193 -23.39 -5.43 9.24
C PRO A 193 -23.14 -6.63 8.31
N LYS A 194 -23.98 -7.64 8.43
CA LYS A 194 -24.00 -8.76 7.49
C LYS A 194 -24.79 -8.32 6.24
N ALA A 195 -24.29 -8.65 5.07
CA ALA A 195 -25.07 -8.49 3.86
C ALA A 195 -26.34 -9.35 3.98
N PRO A 196 -27.51 -8.86 3.53
CA PRO A 196 -28.63 -9.73 3.31
C PRO A 196 -28.15 -10.86 2.37
N HIS A 197 -28.37 -12.11 2.76
CA HIS A 197 -28.02 -13.23 1.90
C HIS A 197 -28.89 -13.15 0.66
N ASP A 198 -28.29 -12.94 -0.51
CA ASP A 198 -28.93 -13.29 -1.76
C ASP A 198 -28.95 -14.82 -1.82
N ASP A 199 -30.06 -15.41 -1.37
CA ASP A 199 -30.43 -16.82 -1.70
C ASP A 199 -30.79 -16.97 -3.20
N ALA A 200 -30.72 -15.89 -3.97
CA ALA A 200 -30.77 -15.91 -5.43
C ALA A 200 -29.34 -16.29 -5.89
N GLY A 201 -29.24 -17.54 -6.32
CA GLY A 201 -28.03 -18.17 -6.80
C GLY A 201 -27.14 -17.25 -7.65
N ALA A 202 -25.83 -17.51 -7.55
CA ALA A 202 -24.80 -16.83 -8.28
C ALA A 202 -25.33 -16.26 -9.60
N GLN A 203 -25.70 -15.00 -9.60
CA GLN A 203 -25.69 -14.25 -10.83
C GLN A 203 -24.23 -14.25 -11.23
N GLU A 204 -23.92 -15.12 -12.19
CA GLU A 204 -22.85 -14.86 -13.11
C GLU A 204 -22.91 -13.36 -13.37
N THR A 205 -22.09 -12.59 -12.67
CA THR A 205 -21.77 -11.24 -13.11
C THR A 205 -21.19 -11.49 -14.47
N ASP A 206 -22.06 -11.24 -15.46
CA ASP A 206 -21.73 -11.36 -16.86
C ASP A 206 -20.38 -10.68 -17.10
N GLU A 207 -19.31 -11.47 -17.17
CA GLU A 207 -18.11 -11.08 -17.92
C GLU A 207 -18.52 -10.66 -19.34
N ALA A 208 -19.71 -11.04 -19.79
CA ALA A 208 -20.36 -10.63 -21.00
C ALA A 208 -20.72 -9.15 -21.07
N ASP A 209 -21.13 -8.46 -19.99
CA ASP A 209 -21.51 -7.04 -20.05
C ASP A 209 -20.30 -6.09 -20.05
N VAL A 210 -19.14 -6.51 -19.54
CA VAL A 210 -17.87 -5.80 -19.79
C VAL A 210 -17.38 -6.07 -21.22
N SER A 211 -17.80 -7.21 -21.83
CA SER A 211 -17.42 -7.61 -23.20
C SER A 211 -18.32 -7.02 -24.28
N ALA A 212 -19.54 -6.62 -23.98
CA ALA A 212 -20.54 -6.27 -25.01
C ALA A 212 -20.56 -4.79 -25.44
N SER A 213 -19.81 -3.90 -24.80
CA SER A 213 -19.83 -2.46 -25.12
C SER A 213 -18.56 -1.88 -25.76
N THR A 214 -17.59 -2.70 -26.15
CA THR A 214 -16.41 -2.17 -26.88
C THR A 214 -16.11 -3.07 -28.08
N LYS A 215 -16.45 -2.62 -29.28
CA LYS A 215 -15.75 -3.01 -30.51
C LYS A 215 -14.25 -3.01 -30.17
N ALA A 216 -13.56 -4.10 -30.52
CA ALA A 216 -12.15 -4.35 -30.23
C ALA A 216 -11.24 -3.23 -30.83
N THR A 217 -11.24 -2.08 -30.21
CA THR A 217 -10.19 -1.08 -30.40
C THR A 217 -8.97 -1.56 -29.59
N GLY A 218 -7.84 -1.70 -30.25
CA GLY A 218 -6.59 -2.14 -29.60
C GLY A 218 -6.28 -1.29 -28.37
N ILE A 219 -5.44 -1.82 -27.47
CA ILE A 219 -4.97 -1.09 -26.27
C ILE A 219 -4.25 0.19 -26.77
N PRO A 220 -4.69 1.38 -26.33
CA PRO A 220 -4.07 2.63 -26.80
C PRO A 220 -2.60 2.70 -26.33
N PRO A 221 -1.67 3.22 -27.16
CA PRO A 221 -0.26 3.37 -26.80
C PRO A 221 -0.04 4.10 -25.46
N GLN A 222 -0.93 5.03 -25.13
CA GLN A 222 -0.94 5.76 -23.86
C GLN A 222 -1.04 4.83 -22.64
N ALA A 223 -1.76 3.71 -22.73
CA ALA A 223 -1.90 2.74 -21.66
C ALA A 223 -0.55 2.09 -21.29
N TRP A 224 0.28 1.79 -22.30
CA TRP A 224 1.61 1.23 -22.06
C TRP A 224 2.56 2.24 -21.42
N LEU A 225 2.50 3.52 -21.84
CA LEU A 225 3.27 4.58 -21.22
C LEU A 225 2.86 4.81 -19.75
N LEU A 226 1.56 4.82 -19.47
CA LEU A 226 1.06 4.86 -18.08
C LEU A 226 1.49 3.62 -17.27
N GLY A 227 1.52 2.45 -17.89
CA GLY A 227 2.06 1.23 -17.28
C GLY A 227 3.52 1.39 -16.88
N VAL A 228 4.37 1.89 -17.79
CA VAL A 228 5.79 2.17 -17.48
C VAL A 228 5.92 3.22 -16.38
N MET A 229 5.07 4.26 -16.37
CA MET A 229 5.04 5.23 -15.27
C MET A 229 4.65 4.58 -13.95
N ALA A 230 3.66 3.67 -13.95
CA ALA A 230 3.26 2.92 -12.76
C ALA A 230 4.37 1.98 -12.27
N LEU A 231 5.15 1.37 -13.17
CA LEU A 231 6.33 0.58 -12.83
C LEU A 231 7.37 1.42 -12.09
N PHE A 232 7.76 2.57 -12.65
CA PHE A 232 8.74 3.45 -12.00
C PHE A 232 8.22 4.03 -10.68
N PHE A 233 6.94 4.38 -10.63
CA PHE A 233 6.29 4.77 -9.39
C PHE A 233 6.35 3.64 -8.33
N GLY A 234 6.01 2.41 -8.71
CA GLY A 234 6.07 1.25 -7.81
C GLY A 234 7.47 1.01 -7.24
N PHE A 235 8.54 1.20 -8.03
CA PHE A 235 9.91 1.16 -7.53
C PHE A 235 10.20 2.26 -6.51
N THR A 236 9.73 3.50 -6.73
CA THR A 236 9.97 4.61 -5.81
C THR A 236 9.19 4.46 -4.51
N GLU A 237 7.89 4.19 -4.57
CA GLU A 237 7.04 4.02 -3.39
C GLU A 237 7.38 2.75 -2.63
N GLY A 238 7.55 1.61 -3.31
CA GLY A 238 7.91 0.34 -2.69
C GLY A 238 9.24 0.42 -1.95
N THR A 239 10.26 1.03 -2.55
CA THR A 239 11.53 1.27 -1.85
C THR A 239 11.35 2.14 -0.61
N ALA A 240 10.52 3.19 -0.68
CA ALA A 240 10.29 4.06 0.46
C ALA A 240 9.60 3.34 1.63
N ILE A 241 8.65 2.47 1.35
CA ILE A 241 7.91 1.72 2.38
C ILE A 241 8.77 0.62 3.01
N ASP A 242 9.51 -0.13 2.18
CA ASP A 242 10.20 -1.34 2.62
C ASP A 242 11.61 -1.07 3.15
N TRP A 243 12.29 -0.03 2.64
CA TRP A 243 13.71 0.17 2.87
C TRP A 243 14.08 1.42 3.65
N ALA A 244 13.14 2.37 3.89
CA ALA A 244 13.46 3.60 4.61
C ALA A 244 14.01 3.33 6.02
N SER A 245 13.44 2.38 6.76
CA SER A 245 13.89 2.03 8.11
C SER A 245 15.31 1.45 8.09
N ILE A 246 15.58 0.50 7.18
CA ILE A 246 16.90 -0.14 7.04
C ILE A 246 17.93 0.88 6.56
N HIS A 247 17.58 1.73 5.60
CA HIS A 247 18.46 2.78 5.10
C HIS A 247 18.89 3.75 6.23
N VAL A 248 17.94 4.20 7.06
CA VAL A 248 18.25 5.07 8.20
C VAL A 248 19.16 4.36 9.18
N THR A 249 18.87 3.12 9.55
CA THR A 249 19.72 2.32 10.46
C THR A 249 21.15 2.22 9.94
N ASP A 250 21.31 1.82 8.68
CA ASP A 250 22.61 1.48 8.13
C ASP A 250 23.46 2.71 7.78
N VAL A 251 22.83 3.79 7.29
CA VAL A 251 23.57 5.00 6.84
C VAL A 251 23.85 5.96 8.00
N ALA A 252 22.85 6.21 8.85
CA ALA A 252 23.04 7.06 10.02
C ALA A 252 23.76 6.35 11.18
N LYS A 253 23.99 5.01 11.08
CA LYS A 253 24.62 4.19 12.12
C LYS A 253 23.91 4.29 13.47
N VAL A 254 22.60 4.22 13.44
CA VAL A 254 21.71 4.26 14.60
C VAL A 254 21.12 2.88 14.88
N ASP A 255 20.55 2.70 16.08
CA ASP A 255 19.83 1.49 16.45
C ASP A 255 18.59 1.28 15.58
N ALA A 256 18.12 0.02 15.52
CA ALA A 256 17.00 -0.38 14.69
C ALA A 256 15.70 0.36 15.04
N GLY A 257 15.47 0.66 16.32
CA GLY A 257 14.31 1.43 16.77
C GLY A 257 14.32 2.88 16.26
N THR A 258 15.52 3.54 16.30
CA THR A 258 15.71 4.86 15.69
C THR A 258 15.57 4.79 14.17
N GLY A 259 16.05 3.71 13.55
CA GLY A 259 15.94 3.47 12.10
C GLY A 259 14.51 3.47 11.60
N ALA A 260 13.58 2.94 12.39
CA ALA A 260 12.14 2.95 12.05
C ALA A 260 11.57 4.36 11.82
N ALA A 261 12.25 5.43 12.31
CA ALA A 261 11.89 6.82 12.00
C ALA A 261 11.94 7.14 10.50
N GLY A 262 12.67 6.37 9.69
CA GLY A 262 12.65 6.50 8.23
C GLY A 262 11.26 6.27 7.65
N LEU A 263 10.61 5.17 8.05
CA LEU A 263 9.24 4.87 7.61
C LEU A 263 8.23 5.86 8.21
N VAL A 264 8.45 6.32 9.46
CA VAL A 264 7.62 7.38 10.06
C VAL A 264 7.68 8.65 9.23
N ALA A 265 8.86 9.07 8.78
CA ALA A 265 9.05 10.26 7.95
C ALA A 265 8.31 10.15 6.61
N VAL A 266 8.47 9.03 5.89
CA VAL A 266 7.74 8.76 4.65
C VAL A 266 6.23 8.80 4.89
N SER A 267 5.74 8.03 5.85
CA SER A 267 4.30 7.87 6.10
C SER A 267 3.65 9.17 6.56
N ALA A 268 4.33 9.99 7.37
CA ALA A 268 3.83 11.27 7.85
C ALA A 268 3.48 12.22 6.68
N THR A 269 4.41 12.38 5.74
CA THR A 269 4.20 13.27 4.60
C THR A 269 3.27 12.67 3.56
N MET A 270 3.25 11.34 3.38
CA MET A 270 2.24 10.67 2.55
C MET A 270 0.83 10.90 3.07
N VAL A 271 0.61 10.78 4.39
CA VAL A 271 -0.69 11.09 5.01
C VAL A 271 -1.04 12.55 4.79
N ALA A 272 -0.11 13.47 5.09
CA ALA A 272 -0.35 14.91 4.95
C ALA A 272 -0.76 15.30 3.53
N ILE A 273 -0.02 14.83 2.52
CA ILE A 273 -0.31 15.19 1.12
C ILE A 273 -1.60 14.54 0.62
N ARG A 274 -1.92 13.31 1.05
CA ARG A 274 -3.18 12.63 0.70
C ARG A 274 -4.41 13.32 1.28
N LEU A 275 -4.31 13.90 2.48
CA LEU A 275 -5.42 14.67 3.10
C LEU A 275 -5.77 15.94 2.33
N VAL A 276 -4.79 16.58 1.70
CA VAL A 276 -5.00 17.80 0.89
C VAL A 276 -5.07 17.50 -0.61
N GLY A 277 -4.88 16.26 -1.01
CA GLY A 277 -4.71 15.83 -2.39
C GLY A 277 -5.86 16.19 -3.31
N ASP A 278 -7.10 15.95 -2.87
CA ASP A 278 -8.30 16.29 -3.64
C ASP A 278 -8.41 17.81 -3.88
N ALA A 279 -8.01 18.63 -2.92
CA ALA A 279 -7.97 20.08 -3.09
C ALA A 279 -6.90 20.52 -4.09
N LEU A 280 -5.73 19.86 -4.07
CA LEU A 280 -4.66 20.10 -5.05
C LEU A 280 -5.09 19.71 -6.45
N VAL A 281 -5.72 18.53 -6.60
CA VAL A 281 -6.23 18.07 -7.91
C VAL A 281 -7.30 19.01 -8.45
N ARG A 282 -8.25 19.43 -7.61
CA ARG A 282 -9.28 20.40 -8.05
C ARG A 282 -8.69 21.74 -8.46
N ARG A 283 -7.60 22.19 -7.82
CA ARG A 283 -7.00 23.51 -8.09
C ARG A 283 -6.03 23.50 -9.26
N TYR A 284 -5.24 22.44 -9.42
CA TYR A 284 -4.12 22.41 -10.36
C TYR A 284 -4.25 21.33 -11.43
N GLY A 285 -5.24 20.44 -11.33
CA GLY A 285 -5.41 19.28 -12.21
C GLY A 285 -4.48 18.10 -11.87
N ARG A 286 -4.85 16.91 -12.35
CA ARG A 286 -4.13 15.65 -12.07
C ARG A 286 -2.70 15.66 -12.61
N VAL A 287 -2.55 16.17 -13.84
CA VAL A 287 -1.26 16.24 -14.54
C VAL A 287 -0.24 17.06 -13.76
N ALA A 288 -0.65 18.23 -13.26
CA ALA A 288 0.21 19.11 -12.49
C ALA A 288 0.66 18.43 -11.19
N VAL A 289 -0.27 17.75 -10.47
CA VAL A 289 0.05 17.06 -9.23
C VAL A 289 1.14 16.00 -9.44
N VAL A 290 1.08 15.21 -10.53
CA VAL A 290 2.12 14.23 -10.86
C VAL A 290 3.42 14.90 -11.26
N ARG A 291 3.36 15.97 -12.09
CA ARG A 291 4.55 16.74 -12.53
C ARG A 291 5.32 17.40 -11.40
N PHE A 292 4.65 17.80 -10.35
CA PHE A 292 5.30 18.36 -9.15
C PHE A 292 5.73 17.26 -8.16
N GLY A 293 4.91 16.22 -7.99
CA GLY A 293 5.22 15.14 -7.07
C GLY A 293 6.46 14.34 -7.45
N ALA A 294 6.62 13.99 -8.73
CA ALA A 294 7.74 13.17 -9.19
C ALA A 294 9.11 13.85 -8.96
N PRO A 295 9.36 15.13 -9.33
CA PRO A 295 10.62 15.82 -9.00
C PRO A 295 10.87 15.96 -7.50
N VAL A 296 9.83 16.14 -6.67
CA VAL A 296 9.98 16.20 -5.21
C VAL A 296 10.47 14.85 -4.67
N ALA A 297 9.94 13.74 -5.16
CA ALA A 297 10.42 12.40 -4.81
C ALA A 297 11.88 12.20 -5.25
N VAL A 298 12.23 12.64 -6.46
CA VAL A 298 13.61 12.61 -6.98
C VAL A 298 14.55 13.40 -6.06
N ALA A 299 14.19 14.62 -5.67
CA ALA A 299 14.98 15.42 -4.73
C ALA A 299 15.16 14.69 -3.39
N GLY A 300 14.11 14.05 -2.87
CA GLY A 300 14.19 13.22 -1.67
C GLY A 300 15.18 12.06 -1.82
N PHE A 301 15.10 11.28 -2.89
CA PHE A 301 16.04 10.19 -3.15
C PHE A 301 17.47 10.70 -3.40
N ALA A 302 17.65 11.83 -4.08
CA ALA A 302 18.97 12.44 -4.23
C ALA A 302 19.60 12.79 -2.87
N VAL A 303 18.80 13.29 -1.93
CA VAL A 303 19.25 13.52 -0.55
C VAL A 303 19.63 12.20 0.13
N THR A 304 18.82 11.15 0.03
CA THR A 304 19.12 9.86 0.68
C THR A 304 20.40 9.21 0.13
N VAL A 305 20.71 9.40 -1.15
CA VAL A 305 21.95 8.89 -1.78
C VAL A 305 23.22 9.55 -1.23
N VAL A 306 23.16 10.83 -0.85
CA VAL A 306 24.37 11.60 -0.45
C VAL A 306 24.44 11.90 1.05
N ALA A 307 23.33 11.84 1.76
CA ALA A 307 23.28 12.22 3.18
C ALA A 307 23.90 11.14 4.07
N SER A 308 24.56 11.58 5.15
CA SER A 308 25.15 10.71 6.17
C SER A 308 24.64 11.00 7.59
N SER A 309 24.06 12.17 7.83
CA SER A 309 23.52 12.54 9.14
C SER A 309 22.02 12.24 9.24
N LEU A 310 21.58 11.74 10.39
CA LEU A 310 20.19 11.36 10.63
C LEU A 310 19.17 12.45 10.25
N PRO A 311 19.32 13.73 10.67
CA PRO A 311 18.31 14.75 10.33
C PRO A 311 18.18 14.97 8.81
N VAL A 312 19.29 14.94 8.07
CA VAL A 312 19.29 15.15 6.62
C VAL A 312 18.70 13.95 5.90
N ILE A 313 19.01 12.72 6.33
CA ILE A 313 18.42 11.49 5.81
C ILE A 313 16.90 11.51 6.01
N LEU A 314 16.43 11.87 7.22
CA LEU A 314 15.00 11.97 7.50
C LEU A 314 14.31 13.05 6.65
N ALA A 315 14.97 14.21 6.43
CA ALA A 315 14.46 15.22 5.51
C ALA A 315 14.33 14.69 4.08
N GLY A 316 15.28 13.85 3.61
CA GLY A 316 15.16 13.14 2.34
C GLY A 316 13.92 12.25 2.29
N TRP A 317 13.70 11.45 3.32
CA TRP A 317 12.52 10.57 3.39
C TRP A 317 11.19 11.31 3.52
N LEU A 318 11.16 12.46 4.21
CA LEU A 318 10.00 13.36 4.21
C LEU A 318 9.66 13.86 2.80
N LEU A 319 10.68 14.26 2.02
CA LEU A 319 10.50 14.68 0.62
C LEU A 319 10.02 13.52 -0.26
N VAL A 320 10.58 12.31 -0.08
CA VAL A 320 10.11 11.12 -0.82
C VAL A 320 8.63 10.89 -0.57
N GLY A 321 8.21 10.82 0.69
CA GLY A 321 6.80 10.58 1.05
C GLY A 321 5.87 11.67 0.51
N LEU A 322 6.30 12.95 0.57
CA LEU A 322 5.57 14.09 0.02
C LEU A 322 5.39 13.93 -1.50
N GLY A 323 6.44 13.52 -2.20
CA GLY A 323 6.44 13.40 -3.66
C GLY A 323 5.61 12.23 -4.16
N VAL A 324 5.78 11.02 -3.58
CA VAL A 324 5.11 9.80 -4.06
C VAL A 324 3.64 9.74 -3.69
N GLY A 325 3.22 10.38 -2.59
CA GLY A 325 1.92 10.15 -1.96
C GLY A 325 0.69 10.37 -2.86
N MET A 326 0.81 11.18 -3.91
CA MET A 326 -0.30 11.50 -4.82
C MET A 326 -0.15 10.96 -6.25
N ILE A 327 0.97 10.32 -6.59
CA ILE A 327 1.26 9.92 -7.98
C ILE A 327 0.34 8.79 -8.44
N ALA A 328 0.26 7.68 -7.69
CA ALA A 328 -0.53 6.51 -8.07
C ALA A 328 -2.02 6.82 -8.30
N PRO A 329 -2.71 7.53 -7.38
CA PRO A 329 -4.14 7.81 -7.58
C PRO A 329 -4.41 8.55 -8.88
N GLN A 330 -3.49 9.43 -9.32
CA GLN A 330 -3.67 10.20 -10.55
C GLN A 330 -3.40 9.35 -11.80
N ILE A 331 -2.32 8.54 -11.80
CA ILE A 331 -2.01 7.62 -12.92
C ILE A 331 -3.16 6.64 -13.12
N TYR A 332 -3.68 6.04 -12.05
CA TYR A 332 -4.77 5.06 -12.12
C TYR A 332 -6.11 5.70 -12.52
N ALA A 333 -6.39 6.93 -12.07
CA ALA A 333 -7.57 7.65 -12.51
C ALA A 333 -7.53 7.94 -14.02
N ILE A 334 -6.38 8.44 -14.54
CA ILE A 334 -6.19 8.68 -15.97
C ILE A 334 -6.34 7.37 -16.76
N ALA A 335 -5.75 6.27 -16.29
CA ALA A 335 -5.89 4.96 -16.93
C ALA A 335 -7.36 4.51 -17.02
N GLY A 336 -8.12 4.71 -15.95
CA GLY A 336 -9.57 4.45 -15.95
C GLY A 336 -10.36 5.31 -16.93
N HIS A 337 -9.99 6.61 -17.09
CA HIS A 337 -10.66 7.52 -18.02
C HIS A 337 -10.38 7.19 -19.49
N ILE A 338 -9.21 6.61 -19.80
CA ILE A 338 -8.79 6.30 -21.19
C ILE A 338 -9.47 5.04 -21.71
N GLY A 339 -9.57 3.99 -20.91
CA GLY A 339 -10.03 2.69 -21.40
C GLY A 339 -10.66 1.79 -20.33
N GLY A 340 -11.22 2.40 -19.29
CA GLY A 340 -11.96 1.70 -18.24
C GLY A 340 -11.11 0.63 -17.52
N GLY A 341 -11.78 -0.41 -17.04
CA GLY A 341 -11.15 -1.46 -16.25
C GLY A 341 -10.02 -2.21 -16.96
N ARG A 342 -10.08 -2.38 -18.29
CA ARG A 342 -9.05 -3.08 -19.05
C ARG A 342 -7.70 -2.34 -19.05
N VAL A 343 -7.71 -1.03 -19.28
CA VAL A 343 -6.49 -0.21 -19.26
C VAL A 343 -5.99 -0.06 -17.84
N LEU A 344 -6.90 0.14 -16.88
CA LEU A 344 -6.56 0.19 -15.47
C LEU A 344 -5.84 -1.10 -15.01
N ALA A 345 -6.35 -2.29 -15.38
CA ALA A 345 -5.74 -3.56 -15.03
C ALA A 345 -4.31 -3.73 -15.60
N ILE A 346 -4.07 -3.26 -16.82
CA ILE A 346 -2.72 -3.25 -17.41
C ILE A 346 -1.80 -2.35 -16.58
N VAL A 347 -2.21 -1.12 -16.35
CA VAL A 347 -1.39 -0.11 -15.64
C VAL A 347 -1.09 -0.53 -14.21
N THR A 348 -2.07 -1.05 -13.48
CA THR A 348 -1.87 -1.58 -12.13
C THR A 348 -0.96 -2.82 -12.12
N GLY A 349 -1.08 -3.69 -13.14
CA GLY A 349 -0.20 -4.85 -13.31
C GLY A 349 1.28 -4.48 -13.38
N PHE A 350 1.63 -3.40 -14.09
CA PHE A 350 3.00 -2.87 -14.10
C PHE A 350 3.44 -2.38 -12.73
N GLY A 351 2.56 -1.68 -12.00
CA GLY A 351 2.84 -1.23 -10.63
C GLY A 351 3.10 -2.40 -9.69
N TYR A 352 2.26 -3.42 -9.70
CA TYR A 352 2.45 -4.64 -8.89
C TYR A 352 3.74 -5.39 -9.24
N THR A 353 4.16 -5.38 -10.52
CA THR A 353 5.45 -5.98 -10.91
C THR A 353 6.62 -5.29 -10.21
N ALA A 354 6.57 -3.96 -10.08
CA ALA A 354 7.60 -3.22 -9.36
C ALA A 354 7.57 -3.49 -7.85
N PHE A 355 6.39 -3.55 -7.25
CA PHE A 355 6.24 -3.91 -5.83
C PHE A 355 6.73 -5.32 -5.52
N LEU A 356 6.58 -6.26 -6.47
CA LEU A 356 7.08 -7.62 -6.30
C LEU A 356 8.60 -7.70 -6.48
N ALA A 357 9.13 -7.13 -7.58
CA ALA A 357 10.54 -7.27 -7.92
C ALA A 357 11.45 -6.29 -7.14
N GLY A 358 10.92 -5.12 -6.81
CA GLY A 358 11.66 -4.02 -6.19
C GLY A 358 12.44 -4.42 -4.93
N PRO A 359 11.80 -5.02 -3.92
CA PRO A 359 12.49 -5.39 -2.69
C PRO A 359 13.65 -6.37 -2.91
N GLY A 360 13.47 -7.37 -3.79
CA GLY A 360 14.54 -8.30 -4.14
C GLY A 360 15.71 -7.62 -4.84
N VAL A 361 15.44 -6.71 -5.78
CA VAL A 361 16.48 -5.97 -6.51
C VAL A 361 17.23 -5.01 -5.57
N ILE A 362 16.53 -4.27 -4.72
CA ILE A 362 17.17 -3.39 -3.73
C ILE A 362 18.00 -4.21 -2.74
N GLY A 363 17.47 -5.34 -2.25
CA GLY A 363 18.20 -6.24 -1.36
C GLY A 363 19.48 -6.76 -1.99
N TYR A 364 19.42 -7.23 -3.25
CA TYR A 364 20.60 -7.68 -4.01
C TYR A 364 21.63 -6.55 -4.17
N LEU A 365 21.21 -5.37 -4.58
CA LEU A 365 22.10 -4.22 -4.73
C LEU A 365 22.74 -3.83 -3.39
N SER A 366 21.94 -3.82 -2.32
CA SER A 366 22.41 -3.46 -0.98
C SER A 366 23.45 -4.43 -0.44
N SER A 367 23.33 -5.74 -0.73
CA SER A 367 24.30 -6.75 -0.29
C SER A 367 25.62 -6.70 -1.07
N HIS A 368 25.63 -6.19 -2.31
CA HIS A 368 26.83 -6.15 -3.17
C HIS A 368 27.54 -4.80 -3.15
N PHE A 369 26.81 -3.71 -2.96
CA PHE A 369 27.36 -2.35 -3.01
C PHE A 369 27.24 -1.59 -1.69
N ASP A 370 26.15 -1.48 -1.12
CA ASP A 370 25.59 -0.93 0.12
C ASP A 370 24.20 -0.35 -0.13
N ILE A 371 23.43 -0.11 0.96
CA ILE A 371 22.06 0.37 0.85
C ILE A 371 21.98 1.81 0.31
N GLN A 372 22.97 2.65 0.60
CA GLN A 372 23.00 4.04 0.15
C GLN A 372 23.13 4.11 -1.38
N ARG A 373 24.02 3.27 -1.97
CA ARG A 373 24.15 3.15 -3.43
C ARG A 373 22.93 2.47 -4.07
N ALA A 374 22.28 1.53 -3.37
CA ALA A 374 21.06 0.91 -3.86
C ALA A 374 19.94 1.93 -4.08
N MET A 375 19.92 3.06 -3.33
CA MET A 375 18.98 4.17 -3.53
C MET A 375 19.16 4.90 -4.87
N LEU A 376 20.22 4.65 -5.62
CA LEU A 376 20.35 5.14 -7.01
C LEU A 376 19.28 4.54 -7.92
N LEU A 377 18.80 3.32 -7.67
CA LEU A 377 17.78 2.69 -8.49
C LEU A 377 16.44 3.44 -8.42
N PRO A 378 15.84 3.70 -7.24
CA PRO A 378 14.62 4.49 -7.16
C PRO A 378 14.84 5.98 -7.56
N LEU A 379 16.03 6.53 -7.38
CA LEU A 379 16.38 7.84 -7.91
C LEU A 379 16.27 7.86 -9.44
N VAL A 380 16.89 6.91 -10.14
CA VAL A 380 16.83 6.78 -11.60
C VAL A 380 15.38 6.51 -12.05
N ALA A 381 14.66 5.62 -11.38
CA ALA A 381 13.24 5.37 -11.67
C ALA A 381 12.40 6.65 -11.52
N GLY A 382 12.64 7.44 -10.49
CA GLY A 382 11.97 8.73 -10.28
C GLY A 382 12.32 9.77 -11.36
N LEU A 383 13.57 9.81 -11.82
CA LEU A 383 13.99 10.67 -12.94
C LEU A 383 13.28 10.28 -14.23
N LEU A 384 13.22 8.98 -14.53
CA LEU A 384 12.51 8.47 -15.71
C LEU A 384 11.00 8.73 -15.61
N LEU A 385 10.42 8.52 -14.43
CA LEU A 385 9.04 8.88 -14.17
C LEU A 385 8.80 10.36 -14.40
N THR A 386 9.67 11.23 -13.87
CA THR A 386 9.61 12.68 -14.06
C THR A 386 9.66 13.04 -15.55
N ALA A 387 10.59 12.48 -16.33
CA ALA A 387 10.70 12.72 -17.76
C ALA A 387 9.41 12.30 -18.49
N LEU A 388 8.82 11.16 -18.13
CA LEU A 388 7.57 10.67 -18.72
C LEU A 388 6.37 11.58 -18.42
N THR A 389 6.40 12.38 -17.34
CA THR A 389 5.30 13.31 -17.05
C THR A 389 5.14 14.40 -18.10
N PHE A 390 6.18 14.68 -18.87
CA PHE A 390 6.15 15.67 -19.97
C PHE A 390 5.73 15.07 -21.32
N THR A 391 5.46 13.76 -21.37
CA THR A 391 4.96 13.07 -22.55
C THR A 391 3.42 13.14 -22.63
N PRO A 392 2.82 12.80 -23.78
CA PRO A 392 1.36 12.67 -23.89
C PRO A 392 0.73 11.61 -22.98
N ALA A 393 1.54 10.79 -22.28
CA ALA A 393 1.05 9.74 -21.37
C ALA A 393 0.09 10.27 -20.30
N LEU A 394 0.34 11.45 -19.76
CA LEU A 394 -0.47 12.08 -18.71
C LEU A 394 -1.65 12.93 -19.22
N ARG A 395 -1.96 12.93 -20.52
CA ARG A 395 -3.16 13.63 -20.99
C ARG A 395 -4.40 12.97 -20.41
N ASP A 396 -5.20 13.74 -19.66
CA ASP A 396 -6.49 13.28 -19.14
C ASP A 396 -7.61 13.75 -20.10
N PRO A 397 -8.38 12.83 -20.70
CA PRO A 397 -9.50 13.21 -21.55
C PRO A 397 -10.59 14.03 -20.85
N GLN A 398 -10.61 14.04 -19.52
CA GLN A 398 -11.56 14.85 -18.74
C GLN A 398 -11.10 16.31 -18.62
N ASP A 399 -9.80 16.57 -18.51
CA ASP A 399 -9.26 17.94 -18.45
C ASP A 399 -9.51 18.72 -19.77
N GLU A 400 -9.50 18.02 -20.92
CA GLU A 400 -9.78 18.61 -22.22
C GLU A 400 -11.25 19.02 -22.41
N ARG A 401 -12.18 18.39 -21.69
CA ARG A 401 -13.64 18.71 -21.75
C ARG A 401 -14.04 19.89 -20.88
N VAL A 402 -13.23 20.26 -19.88
CA VAL A 402 -13.51 21.37 -18.96
C VAL A 402 -12.94 22.69 -19.51
N GLY A 403 -12.00 22.63 -20.46
CA GLY A 403 -11.39 23.79 -21.11
C GLY A 403 -11.98 24.16 -22.49
N ALA A 404 -12.97 23.40 -22.96
CA ALA A 404 -13.74 23.69 -24.18
C ALA A 404 -15.17 24.16 -23.84
#